data_6f2c303356e0dc403edae3cdf3a82be3
#
_entry.id   6f2c303356e0dc403edae3cdf3a82be3
#
_cell.length_a   1.000
_cell.length_b   1.000
_cell.length_c   1.000
_cell.angle_alpha   90.00
_cell.angle_beta   90.00
_cell.angle_gamma   90.00
#
_symmetry.space_group_name_H-M   'P 1'
#
loop_
_entity.id
_entity.type
_entity.pdbx_description
1 polymer ?
#
loop_
_entity_poly.entity_id
_entity_poly.type
_entity_poly.pdbx_seq_one_letter_code
_entity_poly.pdbx_strand_id
1 'polypeptide(L)'
;MRCAEIVTNFLLFQMLFLFNAGLSFGEDQKIQHWSFVPPKPHTPPEVSDKSWLTNEIDNFILLKLEKNGLEPAAEASPHQLIRRVYYDLIGLPPDPDEVREYIQNPSLELYKKIVNRLLDSPQYGEKWGRHWLDVARYGDSNGGDENHAYPHAWRYRDYVIDAFNRDVPYC
;
A
#
# COMPACT_ATOMS: atom_id res chain seq x y z
N MET A 1 -53.69 -33.79 -48.34
CA MET A 1 -52.25 -34.06 -48.01
C MET A 1 -51.35 -32.82 -48.03
N ARG A 2 -51.71 -31.70 -48.58
CA ARG A 2 -50.83 -30.48 -48.66
C ARG A 2 -50.84 -29.56 -47.44
N CYS A 3 -51.88 -29.57 -46.59
CA CYS A 3 -51.91 -28.67 -45.43
C CYS A 3 -51.03 -29.14 -44.27
N ALA A 4 -50.85 -30.45 -44.09
CA ALA A 4 -50.04 -31.02 -42.99
C ALA A 4 -48.53 -30.73 -43.17
N GLU A 5 -48.05 -30.76 -44.40
CA GLU A 5 -46.63 -30.49 -44.73
C GLU A 5 -46.27 -29.00 -44.52
N ILE A 6 -47.18 -28.08 -44.77
CA ILE A 6 -46.98 -26.66 -44.59
C ILE A 6 -46.90 -26.31 -43.12
N VAL A 7 -47.74 -26.91 -42.29
CA VAL A 7 -47.75 -26.71 -40.83
C VAL A 7 -46.47 -27.29 -40.17
N THR A 8 -46.04 -28.43 -40.64
CA THR A 8 -44.80 -29.07 -40.13
C THR A 8 -43.55 -28.28 -40.48
N ASN A 9 -43.46 -27.77 -41.71
CA ASN A 9 -42.35 -26.90 -42.13
C ASN A 9 -42.34 -25.54 -41.42
N PHE A 10 -43.49 -24.98 -41.12
CA PHE A 10 -43.60 -23.72 -40.37
C PHE A 10 -43.19 -23.88 -38.91
N LEU A 11 -43.54 -24.97 -38.25
CA LEU A 11 -43.12 -25.30 -36.89
C LEU A 11 -41.61 -25.60 -36.79
N LEU A 12 -41.06 -26.30 -37.78
CA LEU A 12 -39.59 -26.53 -37.87
C LEU A 12 -38.82 -25.23 -38.08
N PHE A 13 -39.33 -24.30 -38.92
CA PHE A 13 -38.71 -23.01 -39.10
C PHE A 13 -38.76 -22.13 -37.86
N GLN A 14 -39.87 -22.14 -37.12
CA GLN A 14 -39.96 -21.44 -35.83
C GLN A 14 -39.03 -22.05 -34.76
N MET A 15 -38.89 -23.37 -34.71
CA MET A 15 -37.95 -24.03 -33.77
C MET A 15 -36.49 -23.69 -34.11
N LEU A 16 -36.14 -23.60 -35.40
CA LEU A 16 -34.78 -23.19 -35.83
C LEU A 16 -34.49 -21.71 -35.50
N PHE A 17 -35.51 -20.86 -35.57
CA PHE A 17 -35.36 -19.44 -35.23
C PHE A 17 -35.23 -19.19 -33.75
N LEU A 18 -35.90 -19.97 -32.90
CA LEU A 18 -35.80 -19.92 -31.45
C LEU A 18 -34.47 -20.47 -30.95
N PHE A 19 -33.87 -21.42 -31.69
CA PHE A 19 -32.57 -21.98 -31.31
C PHE A 19 -31.40 -21.03 -31.62
N ASN A 20 -31.55 -20.12 -32.59
CA ASN A 20 -30.52 -19.10 -32.88
C ASN A 20 -30.64 -17.81 -32.06
N ALA A 21 -31.76 -17.59 -31.35
CA ALA A 21 -31.96 -16.38 -30.53
C ALA A 21 -31.39 -16.50 -29.09
N GLY A 22 -30.79 -17.64 -28.71
CA GLY A 22 -30.58 -17.99 -27.33
C GLY A 22 -29.16 -18.28 -26.88
N LEU A 23 -28.09 -17.85 -27.52
CA LEU A 23 -26.74 -18.02 -26.98
C LEU A 23 -25.80 -16.86 -27.36
N SER A 24 -26.24 -15.63 -27.14
CA SER A 24 -25.26 -14.57 -26.83
C SER A 24 -24.99 -14.65 -25.34
N PHE A 25 -24.14 -15.58 -24.92
CA PHE A 25 -23.38 -15.41 -23.71
C PHE A 25 -22.53 -14.16 -23.95
N GLY A 26 -23.00 -13.01 -23.44
CA GLY A 26 -22.14 -11.85 -23.31
C GLY A 26 -20.90 -12.34 -22.57
N GLU A 27 -19.75 -12.34 -23.24
CA GLU A 27 -18.47 -12.38 -22.57
C GLU A 27 -18.50 -11.16 -21.64
N ASP A 28 -18.85 -11.40 -20.36
CA ASP A 28 -18.53 -10.47 -19.31
C ASP A 28 -17.04 -10.21 -19.44
N GLN A 29 -16.68 -9.09 -20.08
CA GLN A 29 -15.33 -8.55 -20.00
C GLN A 29 -15.08 -8.36 -18.51
N LYS A 30 -14.48 -9.38 -17.89
CA LYS A 30 -13.99 -9.26 -16.51
C LYS A 30 -13.03 -8.09 -16.53
N ILE A 31 -13.53 -6.92 -16.13
CA ILE A 31 -12.70 -5.74 -15.92
C ILE A 31 -11.67 -6.18 -14.89
N GLN A 32 -10.48 -6.50 -15.38
CA GLN A 32 -9.39 -6.90 -14.50
C GLN A 32 -9.06 -5.68 -13.65
N HIS A 33 -9.31 -5.79 -12.34
CA HIS A 33 -8.98 -4.72 -11.42
C HIS A 33 -7.48 -4.40 -11.51
N TRP A 34 -7.14 -3.13 -11.52
CA TRP A 34 -5.76 -2.64 -11.72
C TRP A 34 -4.73 -3.31 -10.80
N SER A 35 -5.13 -3.69 -9.57
CA SER A 35 -4.25 -4.34 -8.58
C SER A 35 -3.80 -5.75 -8.97
N PHE A 36 -4.47 -6.39 -9.94
CA PHE A 36 -4.09 -7.69 -10.47
C PHE A 36 -3.29 -7.60 -11.79
N VAL A 37 -3.07 -6.37 -12.27
CA VAL A 37 -2.22 -6.14 -13.45
C VAL A 37 -0.78 -6.00 -12.97
N PRO A 38 0.17 -6.82 -13.49
CA PRO A 38 1.57 -6.67 -13.12
C PRO A 38 2.08 -5.25 -13.35
N PRO A 39 2.88 -4.69 -12.43
CA PRO A 39 3.44 -3.36 -12.60
C PRO A 39 4.33 -3.31 -13.85
N LYS A 40 4.25 -2.21 -14.58
CA LYS A 40 5.09 -1.94 -15.75
C LYS A 40 6.02 -0.78 -15.43
N PRO A 41 7.26 -0.79 -15.94
CA PRO A 41 8.15 0.37 -15.84
C PRO A 41 7.49 1.60 -16.49
N HIS A 42 7.54 2.72 -15.82
CA HIS A 42 7.10 4.01 -16.34
C HIS A 42 8.29 4.98 -16.37
N THR A 43 8.43 5.68 -17.47
CA THR A 43 9.40 6.79 -17.54
C THR A 43 8.88 7.93 -16.67
N PRO A 44 9.72 8.50 -15.78
CA PRO A 44 9.34 9.66 -15.00
C PRO A 44 8.88 10.80 -15.92
N PRO A 45 7.77 11.46 -15.62
CA PRO A 45 7.24 12.53 -16.44
C PRO A 45 8.14 13.78 -16.40
N GLU A 46 8.13 14.56 -17.47
CA GLU A 46 8.74 15.89 -17.48
C GLU A 46 7.92 16.84 -16.62
N VAL A 47 8.63 17.67 -15.83
CA VAL A 47 8.06 18.69 -14.94
C VAL A 47 8.78 20.01 -15.12
N SER A 48 8.16 21.12 -14.74
CA SER A 48 8.67 22.47 -14.96
C SER A 48 9.81 22.79 -13.99
N ASP A 49 9.63 22.51 -12.71
CA ASP A 49 10.65 22.78 -11.68
C ASP A 49 11.46 21.52 -11.33
N LYS A 50 12.60 21.37 -12.01
CA LYS A 50 13.53 20.26 -11.74
C LYS A 50 14.38 20.47 -10.48
N SER A 51 14.39 21.67 -9.91
CA SER A 51 15.21 21.97 -8.72
C SER A 51 14.67 21.37 -7.44
N TRP A 52 13.35 21.09 -7.40
CA TRP A 52 12.67 20.47 -6.27
C TRP A 52 12.89 18.95 -6.20
N LEU A 53 13.30 18.32 -7.31
CA LEU A 53 13.39 16.87 -7.42
C LEU A 53 14.57 16.32 -6.63
N THR A 54 14.33 15.31 -5.81
CA THR A 54 15.35 14.53 -5.11
C THR A 54 15.46 13.11 -5.70
N ASN A 55 14.35 12.56 -6.19
CA ASN A 55 14.29 11.24 -6.81
C ASN A 55 13.19 11.18 -7.88
N GLU A 56 13.09 10.04 -8.59
CA GLU A 56 12.15 9.87 -9.69
C GLU A 56 10.67 9.91 -9.25
N ILE A 57 10.37 9.59 -7.99
CA ILE A 57 8.99 9.64 -7.46
C ILE A 57 8.50 11.08 -7.42
N ASP A 58 9.38 12.02 -7.15
CA ASP A 58 9.06 13.44 -7.07
C ASP A 58 8.52 13.99 -8.39
N ASN A 59 8.94 13.44 -9.53
CA ASN A 59 8.41 13.82 -10.85
C ASN A 59 6.88 13.57 -10.92
N PHE A 60 6.41 12.42 -10.41
CA PHE A 60 4.99 12.09 -10.43
C PHE A 60 4.19 12.96 -9.46
N ILE A 61 4.77 13.28 -8.30
CA ILE A 61 4.15 14.17 -7.30
C ILE A 61 4.06 15.58 -7.86
N LEU A 62 5.17 16.13 -8.35
CA LEU A 62 5.23 17.50 -8.85
C LEU A 62 4.35 17.72 -10.06
N LEU A 63 4.33 16.78 -11.03
CA LEU A 63 3.39 16.82 -12.15
C LEU A 63 1.93 16.94 -11.68
N LYS A 64 1.57 16.24 -10.60
CA LYS A 64 0.22 16.25 -10.07
C LYS A 64 -0.09 17.59 -9.37
N LEU A 65 0.88 18.17 -8.68
CA LEU A 65 0.77 19.50 -8.11
C LEU A 65 0.59 20.55 -9.21
N GLU A 66 1.47 20.57 -10.21
CA GLU A 66 1.42 21.50 -11.36
C GLU A 66 0.07 21.43 -12.09
N LYS A 67 -0.44 20.23 -12.36
CA LYS A 67 -1.77 20.04 -12.99
C LYS A 67 -2.93 20.65 -12.18
N ASN A 68 -2.76 20.78 -10.87
CA ASN A 68 -3.77 21.37 -10.00
C ASN A 68 -3.46 22.84 -9.63
N GLY A 69 -2.42 23.44 -10.21
CA GLY A 69 -2.00 24.80 -9.90
C GLY A 69 -1.48 24.97 -8.47
N LEU A 70 -0.91 23.91 -7.90
CA LEU A 70 -0.36 23.89 -6.55
C LEU A 70 1.17 23.88 -6.60
N GLU A 71 1.79 24.51 -5.63
CA GLU A 71 3.23 24.49 -5.41
C GLU A 71 3.57 23.56 -4.24
N PRO A 72 4.77 22.94 -4.23
CA PRO A 72 5.26 22.22 -3.08
C PRO A 72 5.33 23.13 -1.83
N ALA A 73 5.03 22.57 -0.67
CA ALA A 73 5.23 23.28 0.58
C ALA A 73 6.73 23.50 0.85
N ALA A 74 7.06 24.52 1.62
CA ALA A 74 8.42 24.75 2.08
C ALA A 74 8.96 23.54 2.86
N GLU A 75 10.27 23.37 2.85
CA GLU A 75 10.94 22.32 3.61
C GLU A 75 10.62 22.43 5.12
N ALA A 76 10.54 21.26 5.76
CA ALA A 76 10.32 21.20 7.20
C ALA A 76 11.53 21.80 7.94
N SER A 77 11.25 22.54 9.01
CA SER A 77 12.35 23.01 9.88
C SER A 77 13.12 21.83 10.50
N PRO A 78 14.39 22.00 10.89
CA PRO A 78 15.17 20.95 11.53
C PRO A 78 14.46 20.29 12.73
N HIS A 79 13.80 21.09 13.54
CA HIS A 79 12.99 20.61 14.67
C HIS A 79 11.83 19.71 14.21
N GLN A 80 11.11 20.09 13.16
CA GLN A 80 10.01 19.30 12.62
C GLN A 80 10.52 18.02 11.98
N LEU A 81 11.66 18.11 11.25
CA LEU A 81 12.24 16.99 10.53
C LEU A 81 12.69 15.89 11.50
N ILE A 82 13.47 16.24 12.54
CA ILE A 82 13.93 15.26 13.53
C ILE A 82 12.75 14.60 14.26
N ARG A 83 11.76 15.39 14.66
CA ARG A 83 10.55 14.88 15.29
C ARG A 83 9.81 13.88 14.41
N ARG A 84 9.62 14.19 13.11
CA ARG A 84 8.95 13.30 12.16
C ARG A 84 9.69 11.98 12.02
N VAL A 85 11.00 12.01 11.85
CA VAL A 85 11.84 10.82 11.71
C VAL A 85 11.68 9.86 12.88
N TYR A 86 11.72 10.37 14.10
CA TYR A 86 11.56 9.54 15.30
C TYR A 86 10.17 8.90 15.36
N TYR A 87 9.10 9.68 15.14
CA TYR A 87 7.75 9.13 15.15
C TYR A 87 7.51 8.16 14.00
N ASP A 88 8.08 8.41 12.83
CA ASP A 88 7.90 7.53 11.68
C ASP A 88 8.67 6.21 11.83
N LEU A 89 9.89 6.24 12.36
CA LEU A 89 10.71 5.03 12.47
C LEU A 89 10.42 4.21 13.74
N ILE A 90 10.33 4.85 14.90
CA ILE A 90 10.19 4.14 16.17
C ILE A 90 8.93 4.45 16.97
N GLY A 91 8.14 5.45 16.53
CA GLY A 91 6.90 5.83 17.21
C GLY A 91 7.08 6.59 18.53
N LEU A 92 8.30 6.96 18.88
CA LEU A 92 8.66 7.66 20.13
C LEU A 92 9.18 9.07 19.82
N PRO A 93 9.09 10.01 20.78
CA PRO A 93 9.72 11.32 20.63
C PRO A 93 11.25 11.21 20.70
N PRO A 94 11.98 12.13 20.04
CA PRO A 94 13.42 12.24 20.18
C PRO A 94 13.81 12.72 21.59
N ASP A 95 15.03 12.38 22.01
CA ASP A 95 15.62 12.94 23.22
C ASP A 95 15.82 14.47 23.04
N PRO A 96 15.54 15.30 24.05
CA PRO A 96 15.72 16.74 23.99
C PRO A 96 17.16 17.20 23.68
N ASP A 97 18.16 16.45 24.11
CA ASP A 97 19.57 16.75 23.81
C ASP A 97 19.91 16.50 22.35
N GLU A 98 19.42 15.41 21.78
CA GLU A 98 19.58 15.13 20.35
C GLU A 98 18.84 16.15 19.46
N VAL A 99 17.67 16.60 19.89
CA VAL A 99 16.96 17.70 19.21
C VAL A 99 17.82 18.95 19.19
N ARG A 100 18.43 19.30 20.34
CA ARG A 100 19.30 20.49 20.44
C ARG A 100 20.52 20.36 19.55
N GLU A 101 21.19 19.22 19.59
CA GLU A 101 22.36 18.92 18.73
C GLU A 101 22.01 19.07 17.25
N TYR A 102 20.92 18.45 16.81
CA TYR A 102 20.49 18.52 15.41
C TYR A 102 20.10 19.93 14.95
N ILE A 103 19.42 20.70 15.79
CA ILE A 103 19.04 22.08 15.48
C ILE A 103 20.26 22.99 15.36
N GLN A 104 21.27 22.80 16.22
CA GLN A 104 22.49 23.61 16.21
C GLN A 104 23.36 23.37 14.98
N ASN A 105 23.37 22.16 14.45
CA ASN A 105 24.16 21.77 13.29
C ASN A 105 23.40 20.82 12.37
N PRO A 106 22.34 21.31 11.69
CA PRO A 106 21.56 20.48 10.78
C PRO A 106 22.39 20.13 9.54
N SER A 107 22.74 18.85 9.41
CA SER A 107 23.49 18.34 8.28
C SER A 107 22.91 17.02 7.78
N LEU A 108 23.06 16.76 6.47
CA LEU A 108 22.63 15.50 5.86
C LEU A 108 23.33 14.28 6.51
N GLU A 109 24.60 14.45 6.88
CA GLU A 109 25.38 13.38 7.52
C GLU A 109 24.83 13.03 8.90
N LEU A 110 24.53 14.04 9.72
CA LEU A 110 23.95 13.83 11.05
C LEU A 110 22.53 13.22 10.91
N TYR A 111 21.74 13.71 9.94
CA TYR A 111 20.43 13.13 9.65
C TYR A 111 20.52 11.64 9.29
N LYS A 112 21.39 11.25 8.37
CA LYS A 112 21.60 9.84 8.00
C LYS A 112 22.06 9.00 9.19
N LYS A 113 22.96 9.53 10.02
CA LYS A 113 23.42 8.84 11.24
C LYS A 113 22.27 8.56 12.20
N ILE A 114 21.39 9.54 12.40
CA ILE A 114 20.19 9.38 13.23
C ILE A 114 19.26 8.32 12.63
N VAL A 115 18.97 8.41 11.34
CA VAL A 115 18.09 7.44 10.64
C VAL A 115 18.63 6.01 10.77
N ASN A 116 19.90 5.79 10.48
CA ASN A 116 20.51 4.45 10.58
C ASN A 116 20.43 3.92 12.02
N ARG A 117 20.73 4.73 13.02
CA ARG A 117 20.63 4.32 14.42
C ARG A 117 19.18 3.97 14.82
N LEU A 118 18.19 4.70 14.32
CA LEU A 118 16.79 4.41 14.61
C LEU A 118 16.32 3.13 13.91
N LEU A 119 16.80 2.87 12.69
CA LEU A 119 16.53 1.60 11.98
C LEU A 119 17.14 0.39 12.71
N ASP A 120 18.29 0.56 13.34
CA ASP A 120 18.98 -0.48 14.11
C ASP A 120 18.40 -0.66 15.53
N SER A 121 17.44 0.17 15.94
CA SER A 121 16.89 0.11 17.28
C SER A 121 15.78 -0.96 17.41
N PRO A 122 15.67 -1.66 18.56
CA PRO A 122 14.60 -2.64 18.79
C PRO A 122 13.19 -2.06 18.63
N GLN A 123 13.02 -0.77 18.90
CA GLN A 123 11.74 -0.07 18.81
C GLN A 123 11.23 0.04 17.36
N TYR A 124 12.12 -0.08 16.37
CA TYR A 124 11.73 -0.14 14.97
C TYR A 124 10.82 -1.35 14.70
N GLY A 125 11.22 -2.53 15.14
CA GLY A 125 10.41 -3.74 15.01
C GLY A 125 9.11 -3.69 15.83
N GLU A 126 9.14 -3.09 17.03
CA GLU A 126 7.93 -2.88 17.83
C GLU A 126 6.92 -1.98 17.12
N LYS A 127 7.39 -0.88 16.51
CA LYS A 127 6.56 0.06 15.75
C LYS A 127 5.99 -0.58 14.48
N TRP A 128 6.84 -1.18 13.65
CA TRP A 128 6.44 -1.69 12.34
C TRP A 128 5.80 -3.07 12.39
N GLY A 129 6.20 -3.91 13.34
CA GLY A 129 5.56 -5.19 13.60
C GLY A 129 4.07 -5.05 13.93
N ARG A 130 3.68 -3.96 14.58
CA ARG A 130 2.26 -3.68 14.86
C ARG A 130 1.42 -3.61 13.60
N HIS A 131 1.91 -2.95 12.54
CA HIS A 131 1.17 -2.86 11.27
C HIS A 131 0.94 -4.23 10.64
N TRP A 132 1.92 -5.13 10.75
CA TRP A 132 1.78 -6.51 10.32
C TRP A 132 0.75 -7.27 11.17
N LEU A 133 0.85 -7.12 12.49
CA LEU A 133 -0.07 -7.78 13.43
C LEU A 133 -1.52 -7.35 13.23
N ASP A 134 -1.75 -6.08 12.88
CA ASP A 134 -3.08 -5.57 12.52
C ASP A 134 -3.62 -6.24 11.26
N VAL A 135 -2.81 -6.39 10.21
CA VAL A 135 -3.18 -7.11 8.97
C VAL A 135 -3.46 -8.59 9.24
N ALA A 136 -2.62 -9.23 10.08
CA ALA A 136 -2.78 -10.62 10.50
C ALA A 136 -3.93 -10.83 11.49
N ARG A 137 -4.60 -9.75 11.94
CA ARG A 137 -5.65 -9.76 12.97
C ARG A 137 -5.20 -10.46 14.24
N TYR A 138 -3.97 -10.16 14.67
CA TYR A 138 -3.42 -10.69 15.91
C TYR A 138 -4.22 -10.21 17.12
N GLY A 139 -4.39 -11.11 18.08
CA GLY A 139 -4.96 -10.80 19.39
C GLY A 139 -4.42 -11.74 20.46
N ASP A 140 -4.30 -11.25 21.70
CA ASP A 140 -3.91 -12.03 22.86
C ASP A 140 -5.11 -12.82 23.43
N SER A 141 -6.31 -12.61 22.89
CA SER A 141 -7.56 -13.27 23.27
C SER A 141 -8.54 -13.32 22.09
N ASN A 142 -9.62 -14.10 22.23
CA ASN A 142 -10.68 -14.21 21.22
C ASN A 142 -11.59 -12.97 21.11
N GLY A 143 -11.54 -12.05 22.09
CA GLY A 143 -12.37 -10.85 22.10
C GLY A 143 -13.89 -11.09 22.20
N GLY A 144 -14.32 -12.32 22.51
CA GLY A 144 -15.74 -12.67 22.68
C GLY A 144 -16.30 -12.34 24.07
N ASP A 145 -17.59 -12.63 24.30
CA ASP A 145 -18.26 -12.42 25.59
C ASP A 145 -17.57 -13.19 26.73
N GLU A 146 -17.13 -14.42 26.44
CA GLU A 146 -16.21 -15.16 27.27
C GLU A 146 -14.79 -14.96 26.74
N ASN A 147 -14.13 -13.92 27.22
CA ASN A 147 -12.82 -13.51 26.72
C ASN A 147 -11.71 -14.50 27.07
N HIS A 148 -11.60 -15.57 26.27
CA HIS A 148 -10.56 -16.58 26.44
C HIS A 148 -9.20 -16.07 25.97
N ALA A 149 -8.21 -16.06 26.88
CA ALA A 149 -6.84 -15.68 26.56
C ALA A 149 -6.13 -16.75 25.73
N TYR A 150 -5.26 -16.29 24.83
CA TYR A 150 -4.32 -17.14 24.06
C TYR A 150 -2.93 -17.12 24.73
N PRO A 151 -2.61 -18.02 25.63
CA PRO A 151 -1.43 -17.93 26.51
C PRO A 151 -0.08 -17.97 25.76
N HIS A 152 -0.09 -18.32 24.48
CA HIS A 152 1.10 -18.44 23.65
C HIS A 152 1.10 -17.47 22.45
N ALA A 153 0.12 -16.58 22.33
CA ALA A 153 0.01 -15.63 21.22
C ALA A 153 1.25 -14.72 21.13
N TRP A 154 1.82 -14.32 22.26
CA TRP A 154 3.00 -13.48 22.35
C TRP A 154 4.20 -14.00 21.53
N ARG A 155 4.33 -15.33 21.32
CA ARG A 155 5.41 -15.93 20.52
C ARG A 155 5.35 -15.48 19.07
N TYR A 156 4.15 -15.35 18.50
CA TYR A 156 4.00 -14.84 17.14
C TYR A 156 4.30 -13.35 17.06
N ARG A 157 3.83 -12.56 18.02
CA ARG A 157 4.15 -11.13 18.13
C ARG A 157 5.65 -10.90 18.19
N ASP A 158 6.33 -11.59 19.10
CA ASP A 158 7.78 -11.44 19.29
C ASP A 158 8.57 -11.90 18.06
N TYR A 159 8.12 -12.98 17.40
CA TYR A 159 8.69 -13.40 16.12
C TYR A 159 8.56 -12.30 15.04
N VAL A 160 7.39 -11.66 14.94
CA VAL A 160 7.16 -10.59 13.96
C VAL A 160 8.07 -9.39 14.26
N ILE A 161 8.15 -8.96 15.52
CA ILE A 161 9.03 -7.86 15.95
C ILE A 161 10.50 -8.16 15.58
N ASP A 162 10.97 -9.35 15.90
CA ASP A 162 12.32 -9.79 15.60
C ASP A 162 12.59 -9.89 14.09
N ALA A 163 11.59 -10.34 13.31
CA ALA A 163 11.68 -10.40 11.86
C ALA A 163 11.86 -9.00 11.23
N PHE A 164 11.14 -7.99 11.72
CA PHE A 164 11.33 -6.59 11.28
C PHE A 164 12.69 -6.06 11.67
N ASN A 165 13.17 -6.31 12.90
CA ASN A 165 14.48 -5.87 13.37
C ASN A 165 15.65 -6.54 12.62
N ARG A 166 15.44 -7.72 12.08
CA ARG A 166 16.42 -8.44 11.25
C ARG A 166 16.27 -8.23 9.76
N ASP A 167 15.31 -7.39 9.34
CA ASP A 167 14.98 -7.16 7.93
C ASP A 167 14.75 -8.47 7.14
N VAL A 168 13.99 -9.40 7.73
CA VAL A 168 13.71 -10.69 7.10
C VAL A 168 12.83 -10.47 5.88
N PRO A 169 13.23 -10.96 4.68
CA PRO A 169 12.42 -10.86 3.48
C PRO A 169 11.04 -11.49 3.67
N TYR A 170 10.02 -10.92 3.03
CA TYR A 170 8.65 -11.42 3.08
C TYR A 170 8.49 -12.81 2.45
N CYS A 171 9.28 -13.18 1.45
CA CYS A 171 9.25 -14.45 0.70
C CYS A 171 10.57 -15.22 0.84
#